data_724aa9aeb888578bbc5d5f1f1f9b24e2
#
_entry.id   724aa9aeb888578bbc5d5f1f1f9b24e2
#
_cell.length_a   1.000
_cell.length_b   1.000
_cell.length_c   1.000
_cell.angle_alpha   90.00
_cell.angle_beta   90.00
_cell.angle_gamma   90.00
#
_symmetry.space_group_name_H-M   'P 1'
#
loop_
_entity.id
_entity.type
_entity.pdbx_description
1 polymer ?
#
loop_
_entity_poly.entity_id
_entity_poly.type
_entity_poly.pdbx_seq_one_letter_code
_entity_poly.pdbx_strand_id
1 'polypeptide(L)'
;MNTQAAVKEPSGELKRREFLQLLGTGALGLALSSAGCASQPGATPQAAAMPRGGKKQLRGLFPIGSSPFTEEDKLDVESLAEEVRFCNRGGVHGFVWPQIASGWTTLSEPERMSGTEAILAAGKGGATALVVGVQSKTGDMQEVERYAKHAAQNGADAIVSLPPPGVTDEKALLDYYQQVGKMTELPLFVQTQGTMSVDLVVEIYKTVRTARHVKDEASAGGGALQRIGEIRRRTNDEMKVFSGQGVRTMITEMELGFSGHCPTVALADVYAAAFDLWHADKHREAFDMFGRILAFNSLGTSGRESVLIVRGVFKPTVKGRNAPPTPGVDYTPEPGAGGGRGGRGGGGGGGGGGPSAPHLDDKGVRDGLNNYLKPYLRG
;
A
#
# COMPACT_ATOMS: atom_id res chain seq x y z
N MET A 1 41.49 -49.66 13.41
CA MET A 1 41.44 -48.95 14.68
C MET A 1 40.83 -47.60 14.42
N ASN A 2 39.52 -47.48 14.62
CA ASN A 2 38.73 -46.29 14.43
C ASN A 2 38.35 -45.76 15.79
N THR A 3 38.77 -44.55 16.11
CA THR A 3 38.34 -43.82 17.29
C THR A 3 37.44 -42.65 16.87
N GLN A 4 36.13 -42.84 16.99
CA GLN A 4 35.16 -41.78 16.91
C GLN A 4 35.14 -41.02 18.23
N ALA A 5 35.40 -39.71 18.20
CA ALA A 5 35.18 -38.83 19.31
C ALA A 5 33.72 -38.32 19.28
N ALA A 6 32.99 -38.63 20.33
CA ALA A 6 31.61 -38.18 20.54
C ALA A 6 31.60 -36.72 20.99
N VAL A 7 30.90 -35.88 20.26
CA VAL A 7 30.58 -34.48 20.65
C VAL A 7 29.36 -34.55 21.57
N LYS A 8 29.53 -34.06 22.80
CA LYS A 8 28.49 -34.01 23.84
C LYS A 8 27.74 -32.66 23.68
N GLU A 9 26.46 -32.70 23.37
CA GLU A 9 25.59 -31.54 23.43
C GLU A 9 25.31 -31.12 24.90
N PRO A 10 25.27 -29.85 25.23
CA PRO A 10 24.84 -29.39 26.55
C PRO A 10 23.32 -29.27 26.61
N SER A 11 22.65 -30.19 27.27
CA SER A 11 21.26 -30.09 27.69
C SER A 11 21.13 -29.12 28.88
N GLY A 12 20.70 -27.92 28.65
CA GLY A 12 20.41 -26.93 29.70
C GLY A 12 18.92 -26.59 29.70
N GLU A 13 18.06 -27.47 30.25
CA GLU A 13 16.71 -27.04 30.67
C GLU A 13 16.82 -26.14 31.90
N LEU A 14 16.65 -24.85 31.75
CA LEU A 14 16.45 -23.92 32.86
C LEU A 14 15.09 -24.21 33.51
N LYS A 15 15.12 -24.71 34.72
CA LYS A 15 13.91 -25.02 35.51
C LYS A 15 13.20 -23.72 35.87
N ARG A 16 11.90 -23.69 35.64
CA ARG A 16 10.94 -22.56 35.86
C ARG A 16 11.06 -21.91 37.23
N ARG A 17 11.70 -22.51 38.22
CA ARG A 17 11.94 -21.97 39.56
C ARG A 17 13.13 -21.02 39.63
N GLU A 18 14.13 -21.15 38.79
CA GLU A 18 15.31 -20.29 38.79
C GLU A 18 15.05 -18.92 38.11
N PHE A 19 14.11 -18.93 37.14
CA PHE A 19 13.66 -17.69 36.50
C PHE A 19 12.86 -16.77 37.45
N LEU A 20 12.13 -17.34 38.43
CA LEU A 20 11.36 -16.57 39.42
C LEU A 20 12.20 -16.03 40.57
N GLN A 21 13.40 -16.53 40.80
CA GLN A 21 14.30 -16.04 41.85
C GLN A 21 15.12 -14.83 41.40
N LEU A 22 15.29 -14.59 40.11
CA LEU A 22 15.98 -13.41 39.54
C LEU A 22 15.16 -12.11 39.59
N LEU A 23 13.85 -12.21 39.86
CA LEU A 23 12.94 -11.05 39.95
C LEU A 23 12.72 -10.55 41.39
N GLY A 24 13.38 -11.14 42.40
CA GLY A 24 13.04 -10.97 43.80
C GLY A 24 14.01 -10.17 44.67
N THR A 25 15.11 -9.59 44.16
CA THR A 25 16.04 -8.84 45.01
C THR A 25 16.40 -7.48 44.40
N GLY A 26 15.60 -6.50 44.75
CA GLY A 26 15.82 -5.09 44.37
C GLY A 26 14.84 -4.14 45.05
N ALA A 27 14.63 -4.32 46.37
CA ALA A 27 13.86 -3.35 47.14
C ALA A 27 14.79 -2.67 48.16
N LEU A 28 15.13 -1.44 47.90
CA LEU A 28 15.56 -0.46 48.92
C LEU A 28 15.22 0.94 48.40
N GLY A 29 14.23 1.48 48.89
CA GLY A 29 13.85 2.63 49.63
C GLY A 29 14.20 3.99 48.99
N LEU A 30 13.19 4.76 48.60
CA LEU A 30 13.19 6.21 48.70
C LEU A 30 11.75 6.71 48.92
N ALA A 31 11.65 7.65 49.80
CA ALA A 31 10.45 8.10 50.49
C ALA A 31 9.47 8.89 49.63
N LEU A 32 8.22 8.78 50.01
CA LEU A 32 7.01 9.52 49.67
C LEU A 32 7.22 11.05 49.54
N SER A 33 6.81 11.58 48.41
CA SER A 33 6.10 12.85 48.34
C SER A 33 4.88 12.69 47.46
N SER A 34 3.72 12.71 48.10
CA SER A 34 2.42 12.67 47.51
C SER A 34 2.13 14.02 46.82
N ALA A 35 2.19 14.04 45.49
CA ALA A 35 1.53 15.06 44.67
C ALA A 35 0.60 14.32 43.73
N GLY A 36 -0.71 14.50 43.92
CA GLY A 36 -1.76 13.90 43.10
C GLY A 36 -1.65 14.40 41.66
N CYS A 37 -1.32 13.49 40.75
CA CYS A 37 -1.53 13.68 39.33
C CYS A 37 -2.84 13.03 38.95
N ALA A 38 -3.86 13.85 38.75
CA ALA A 38 -5.05 13.45 38.02
C ALA A 38 -4.61 13.03 36.62
N SER A 39 -4.85 11.77 36.28
CA SER A 39 -4.66 11.22 34.93
C SER A 39 -5.63 11.91 33.96
N GLN A 40 -5.10 12.85 33.18
CA GLN A 40 -5.80 13.37 32.01
C GLN A 40 -5.95 12.24 30.96
N PRO A 41 -7.13 12.13 30.30
CA PRO A 41 -7.28 11.20 29.19
C PRO A 41 -6.29 11.55 28.08
N GLY A 42 -5.58 10.53 27.57
CA GLY A 42 -4.46 10.66 26.64
C GLY A 42 -4.73 11.61 25.47
N ALA A 43 -3.88 12.60 25.35
CA ALA A 43 -3.78 13.41 24.15
C ALA A 43 -3.40 12.51 22.99
N THR A 44 -4.25 12.47 21.97
CA THR A 44 -3.96 11.87 20.66
C THR A 44 -2.62 12.45 20.16
N PRO A 45 -1.69 11.64 19.68
CA PRO A 45 -0.46 12.15 19.10
C PRO A 45 -0.83 13.01 17.88
N GLN A 46 -0.69 14.32 18.04
CA GLN A 46 -0.87 15.26 16.94
C GLN A 46 0.28 15.01 15.96
N ALA A 47 -0.07 14.56 14.74
CA ALA A 47 0.90 14.38 13.68
C ALA A 47 1.67 15.69 13.51
N ALA A 48 3.00 15.63 13.60
CA ALA A 48 3.87 16.77 13.39
C ALA A 48 3.60 17.31 11.98
N ALA A 49 3.11 18.55 11.90
CA ALA A 49 2.87 19.22 10.64
C ALA A 49 4.20 19.33 9.89
N MET A 50 4.29 18.68 8.73
CA MET A 50 5.45 18.78 7.84
C MET A 50 5.64 20.25 7.38
N PRO A 51 6.88 20.71 7.18
CA PRO A 51 7.14 22.07 6.74
C PRO A 51 6.51 22.34 5.38
N ARG A 52 5.75 23.38 5.27
CA ARG A 52 5.15 23.84 4.00
C ARG A 52 6.26 24.35 3.09
N GLY A 53 6.51 23.67 1.93
CA GLY A 53 7.35 24.19 0.85
C GLY A 53 8.49 23.32 0.33
N GLY A 54 8.71 22.09 0.85
CA GLY A 54 9.68 21.12 0.30
C GLY A 54 9.03 20.12 -0.67
N LYS A 55 9.84 19.47 -1.51
CA LYS A 55 9.39 18.29 -2.28
C LYS A 55 8.83 17.26 -1.31
N LYS A 56 7.61 16.76 -1.58
CA LYS A 56 6.97 15.72 -0.77
C LYS A 56 7.81 14.44 -0.79
N GLN A 57 7.92 13.76 0.35
CA GLN A 57 8.67 12.52 0.42
C GLN A 57 7.89 11.37 -0.22
N LEU A 58 8.54 10.65 -1.13
CA LEU A 58 7.97 9.44 -1.75
C LEU A 58 8.37 8.23 -0.91
N ARG A 59 7.78 8.12 0.29
CA ARG A 59 8.01 7.06 1.28
C ARG A 59 6.79 6.90 2.17
N GLY A 60 6.49 5.65 2.59
CA GLY A 60 5.39 5.37 3.51
C GLY A 60 4.16 4.76 2.83
N LEU A 61 2.99 5.09 3.31
CA LEU A 61 1.73 4.56 2.79
C LEU A 61 1.27 5.33 1.57
N PHE A 62 1.12 4.62 0.46
CA PHE A 62 0.67 5.12 -0.85
C PHE A 62 -0.56 4.31 -1.29
N PRO A 63 -1.71 4.51 -0.63
CA PRO A 63 -2.91 3.75 -0.95
C PRO A 63 -3.37 4.00 -2.38
N ILE A 64 -3.95 2.94 -2.93
CA ILE A 64 -4.58 3.00 -4.24
C ILE A 64 -6.01 3.50 -4.07
N GLY A 65 -6.32 4.66 -4.63
CA GLY A 65 -7.66 5.25 -4.64
C GLY A 65 -8.65 4.38 -5.42
N SER A 66 -9.90 4.45 -5.03
CA SER A 66 -11.02 3.83 -5.76
C SER A 66 -11.42 4.70 -6.95
N SER A 67 -12.25 4.16 -7.85
CA SER A 67 -12.96 4.96 -8.85
C SER A 67 -14.45 4.92 -8.52
N PRO A 68 -14.96 5.92 -7.81
CA PRO A 68 -16.38 6.02 -7.49
C PRO A 68 -17.18 6.45 -8.71
N PHE A 69 -18.38 5.89 -8.91
CA PHE A 69 -19.29 6.26 -9.98
C PHE A 69 -20.63 6.70 -9.44
N THR A 70 -21.28 7.63 -10.14
CA THR A 70 -22.66 8.06 -9.85
C THR A 70 -23.66 7.00 -10.28
N GLU A 71 -24.95 7.22 -9.96
CA GLU A 71 -26.04 6.36 -10.42
C GLU A 71 -26.20 6.34 -11.93
N GLU A 72 -25.78 7.42 -12.63
CA GLU A 72 -25.76 7.57 -14.08
C GLU A 72 -24.48 7.00 -14.73
N ASP A 73 -23.70 6.22 -13.98
CA ASP A 73 -22.45 5.58 -14.45
C ASP A 73 -21.38 6.58 -14.93
N LYS A 74 -21.27 7.74 -14.30
CA LYS A 74 -20.20 8.70 -14.51
C LYS A 74 -19.22 8.71 -13.36
N LEU A 75 -17.94 8.95 -13.62
CA LEU A 75 -16.95 9.10 -12.54
C LEU A 75 -17.39 10.24 -11.60
N ASP A 76 -17.58 9.91 -10.31
CA ASP A 76 -17.85 10.90 -9.25
C ASP A 76 -16.53 11.52 -8.80
N VAL A 77 -16.12 12.57 -9.53
CA VAL A 77 -14.85 13.26 -9.28
C VAL A 77 -14.79 13.92 -7.90
N GLU A 78 -15.95 14.27 -7.31
CA GLU A 78 -15.98 14.86 -5.96
C GLU A 78 -15.72 13.81 -4.89
N SER A 79 -16.33 12.63 -5.00
CA SER A 79 -16.02 11.49 -4.11
C SER A 79 -14.58 11.03 -4.26
N LEU A 80 -14.03 11.03 -5.48
CA LEU A 80 -12.61 10.74 -5.72
C LEU A 80 -11.70 11.80 -5.07
N ALA A 81 -12.04 13.08 -5.19
CA ALA A 81 -11.31 14.17 -4.54
C ALA A 81 -11.37 14.06 -3.00
N GLU A 82 -12.49 13.56 -2.46
CA GLU A 82 -12.63 13.38 -1.01
C GLU A 82 -11.73 12.27 -0.46
N GLU A 83 -11.37 11.24 -1.24
CA GLU A 83 -10.33 10.28 -0.83
C GLU A 83 -8.98 10.97 -0.59
N VAL A 84 -8.62 11.94 -1.42
CA VAL A 84 -7.37 12.71 -1.25
C VAL A 84 -7.44 13.60 0.00
N ARG A 85 -8.57 14.28 0.23
CA ARG A 85 -8.78 15.10 1.44
C ARG A 85 -8.74 14.23 2.69
N PHE A 86 -9.35 13.04 2.64
CA PHE A 86 -9.29 12.04 3.69
C PHE A 86 -7.84 11.61 3.98
N CYS A 87 -7.04 11.32 2.96
CA CYS A 87 -5.62 11.00 3.12
C CYS A 87 -4.85 12.16 3.77
N ASN A 88 -5.09 13.39 3.35
CA ASN A 88 -4.44 14.57 3.96
C ASN A 88 -4.82 14.74 5.44
N ARG A 89 -6.10 14.60 5.81
CA ARG A 89 -6.55 14.67 7.21
C ARG A 89 -5.97 13.53 8.06
N GLY A 90 -5.89 12.34 7.46
CA GLY A 90 -5.40 11.12 8.12
C GLY A 90 -3.88 11.03 8.26
N GLY A 91 -3.11 11.99 7.72
CA GLY A 91 -1.65 11.96 7.74
C GLY A 91 -1.06 10.87 6.83
N VAL A 92 -1.75 10.52 5.76
CA VAL A 92 -1.30 9.51 4.79
C VAL A 92 -0.24 10.10 3.88
N HIS A 93 0.84 9.36 3.65
CA HIS A 93 2.06 9.86 2.99
C HIS A 93 1.88 10.12 1.50
N GLY A 94 1.11 9.28 0.81
CA GLY A 94 0.84 9.43 -0.62
C GLY A 94 -0.55 8.94 -1.00
N PHE A 95 -0.90 9.11 -2.26
CA PHE A 95 -2.14 8.61 -2.88
C PHE A 95 -1.85 8.30 -4.33
N VAL A 96 -2.32 7.16 -4.82
CA VAL A 96 -2.03 6.67 -6.18
C VAL A 96 -3.34 6.43 -6.92
N TRP A 97 -3.52 7.05 -8.10
CA TRP A 97 -4.69 6.83 -8.95
C TRP A 97 -4.39 7.22 -10.41
N PRO A 98 -4.95 6.52 -11.40
CA PRO A 98 -5.63 5.23 -11.29
C PRO A 98 -4.64 4.07 -11.40
N GLN A 99 -4.97 2.96 -10.74
CA GLN A 99 -4.20 1.72 -10.72
C GLN A 99 -5.11 0.48 -10.81
N ILE A 100 -4.56 -0.74 -10.72
CA ILE A 100 -5.33 -1.99 -10.79
C ILE A 100 -6.50 -1.96 -9.81
N ALA A 101 -6.22 -1.65 -8.55
CA ALA A 101 -7.25 -1.62 -7.52
C ALA A 101 -8.25 -0.45 -7.67
N SER A 102 -7.98 0.52 -8.53
CA SER A 102 -8.95 1.57 -8.92
C SER A 102 -9.90 1.11 -10.02
N GLY A 103 -9.72 -0.07 -10.61
CA GLY A 103 -10.47 -0.47 -11.80
C GLY A 103 -10.14 0.40 -13.03
N TRP A 104 -8.87 0.79 -13.20
CA TRP A 104 -8.43 1.74 -14.22
C TRP A 104 -8.85 1.40 -15.65
N THR A 105 -9.06 0.10 -15.94
CA THR A 105 -9.50 -0.36 -17.26
C THR A 105 -10.94 0.01 -17.58
N THR A 106 -11.75 0.36 -16.57
CA THR A 106 -13.15 0.79 -16.77
C THR A 106 -13.27 2.25 -17.14
N LEU A 107 -12.23 3.04 -16.90
CA LEU A 107 -12.24 4.51 -17.10
C LEU A 107 -12.06 4.84 -18.58
N SER A 108 -12.86 5.75 -19.10
CA SER A 108 -12.60 6.42 -20.38
C SER A 108 -11.43 7.42 -20.26
N GLU A 109 -10.86 7.86 -21.39
CA GLU A 109 -9.82 8.89 -21.39
C GLU A 109 -10.31 10.21 -20.76
N PRO A 110 -11.50 10.75 -21.06
CA PRO A 110 -12.01 11.93 -20.37
C PRO A 110 -12.15 11.76 -18.85
N GLU A 111 -12.62 10.60 -18.38
CA GLU A 111 -12.70 10.30 -16.95
C GLU A 111 -11.31 10.24 -16.28
N ARG A 112 -10.31 9.67 -16.96
CA ARG A 112 -8.94 9.68 -16.46
C ARG A 112 -8.36 11.08 -16.35
N MET A 113 -8.62 11.95 -17.35
CA MET A 113 -8.15 13.34 -17.33
C MET A 113 -8.83 14.13 -16.22
N SER A 114 -10.17 14.13 -16.17
CA SER A 114 -10.93 14.88 -15.15
C SER A 114 -10.69 14.36 -13.73
N GLY A 115 -10.55 13.04 -13.55
CA GLY A 115 -10.19 12.44 -12.26
C GLY A 115 -8.78 12.84 -11.81
N THR A 116 -7.81 12.89 -12.74
CA THR A 116 -6.45 13.35 -12.45
C THR A 116 -6.48 14.83 -12.00
N GLU A 117 -7.18 15.70 -12.70
CA GLU A 117 -7.34 17.10 -12.31
C GLU A 117 -7.97 17.22 -10.90
N ALA A 118 -9.03 16.46 -10.64
CA ALA A 118 -9.74 16.50 -9.36
C ALA A 118 -8.84 16.09 -8.17
N ILE A 119 -8.08 14.98 -8.29
CA ILE A 119 -7.18 14.54 -7.21
C ILE A 119 -6.04 15.52 -6.99
N LEU A 120 -5.46 16.07 -8.06
CA LEU A 120 -4.36 17.03 -7.97
C LEU A 120 -4.81 18.37 -7.38
N ALA A 121 -6.01 18.84 -7.76
CA ALA A 121 -6.62 20.04 -7.16
C ALA A 121 -6.92 19.83 -5.67
N ALA A 122 -7.48 18.67 -5.28
CA ALA A 122 -7.81 18.33 -3.89
C ALA A 122 -6.58 18.21 -3.00
N GLY A 123 -5.44 17.78 -3.57
CA GLY A 123 -4.18 17.64 -2.84
C GLY A 123 -3.31 18.87 -2.79
N LYS A 124 -3.75 19.98 -3.42
CA LYS A 124 -2.97 21.24 -3.48
C LYS A 124 -2.74 21.80 -2.08
N GLY A 125 -1.48 21.99 -1.72
CA GLY A 125 -1.09 22.50 -0.41
C GLY A 125 -1.15 21.48 0.74
N GLY A 126 -1.61 20.23 0.47
CA GLY A 126 -1.58 19.14 1.43
C GLY A 126 -0.22 18.43 1.49
N ALA A 127 -0.03 17.60 2.52
CA ALA A 127 1.21 16.83 2.72
C ALA A 127 1.26 15.52 1.92
N THR A 128 0.09 14.96 1.57
CA THR A 128 -0.03 13.70 0.82
C THR A 128 0.57 13.85 -0.59
N ALA A 129 1.55 13.03 -0.95
CA ALA A 129 2.13 13.00 -2.29
C ALA A 129 1.16 12.36 -3.29
N LEU A 130 1.01 12.93 -4.47
CA LEU A 130 0.05 12.48 -5.47
C LEU A 130 0.78 11.83 -6.65
N VAL A 131 0.50 10.54 -6.85
CA VAL A 131 1.10 9.71 -7.91
C VAL A 131 0.03 9.34 -8.92
N VAL A 132 0.25 9.69 -10.18
CA VAL A 132 -0.73 9.46 -11.25
C VAL A 132 -0.33 8.25 -12.08
N GLY A 133 -1.28 7.33 -12.29
CA GLY A 133 -1.13 6.19 -13.19
C GLY A 133 -1.23 6.60 -14.64
N VAL A 134 -0.22 6.26 -15.44
CA VAL A 134 -0.12 6.70 -16.85
C VAL A 134 -0.21 5.57 -17.87
N GLN A 135 -0.39 4.32 -17.43
CA GLN A 135 -0.49 3.15 -18.30
C GLN A 135 -1.64 3.23 -19.31
N SER A 136 -1.43 2.72 -20.52
CA SER A 136 -2.45 2.54 -21.57
C SER A 136 -3.10 1.16 -21.49
N LYS A 137 -4.40 1.07 -21.85
CA LYS A 137 -5.13 -0.20 -21.96
C LYS A 137 -4.67 -1.08 -23.12
N THR A 138 -4.11 -0.46 -24.14
CA THR A 138 -3.70 -1.11 -25.39
C THR A 138 -2.18 -1.16 -25.57
N GLY A 139 -1.43 -0.49 -24.68
CA GLY A 139 0.01 -0.30 -24.84
C GLY A 139 0.37 0.88 -25.77
N ASP A 140 -0.63 1.70 -26.17
CA ASP A 140 -0.38 2.89 -27.00
C ASP A 140 0.49 3.92 -26.25
N MET A 141 1.69 4.13 -26.76
CA MET A 141 2.66 5.07 -26.18
C MET A 141 2.24 6.53 -26.31
N GLN A 142 1.44 6.89 -27.29
CA GLN A 142 0.89 8.24 -27.41
C GLN A 142 -0.13 8.51 -26.30
N GLU A 143 -0.94 7.52 -25.96
CA GLU A 143 -1.86 7.60 -24.82
C GLU A 143 -1.08 7.76 -23.51
N VAL A 144 -0.04 6.95 -23.28
CA VAL A 144 0.83 7.05 -22.11
C VAL A 144 1.47 8.44 -22.01
N GLU A 145 1.94 8.98 -23.13
CA GLU A 145 2.56 10.31 -23.17
C GLU A 145 1.55 11.42 -22.83
N ARG A 146 0.34 11.34 -23.36
CA ARG A 146 -0.73 12.30 -23.02
C ARG A 146 -1.01 12.30 -21.52
N TYR A 147 -1.17 11.11 -20.92
CA TYR A 147 -1.40 11.02 -19.47
C TYR A 147 -0.21 11.51 -18.65
N ALA A 148 1.01 11.18 -19.04
CA ALA A 148 2.20 11.60 -18.31
C ALA A 148 2.39 13.13 -18.36
N LYS A 149 2.22 13.74 -19.53
CA LYS A 149 2.30 15.21 -19.70
C LYS A 149 1.17 15.90 -18.94
N HIS A 150 -0.05 15.37 -19.02
CA HIS A 150 -1.20 15.93 -18.29
C HIS A 150 -0.99 15.91 -16.77
N ALA A 151 -0.49 14.79 -16.23
CA ALA A 151 -0.15 14.68 -14.82
C ALA A 151 0.91 15.71 -14.40
N ALA A 152 1.98 15.86 -15.20
CA ALA A 152 3.05 16.81 -14.92
C ALA A 152 2.56 18.28 -14.97
N GLN A 153 1.75 18.62 -15.97
CA GLN A 153 1.19 19.96 -16.14
C GLN A 153 0.24 20.37 -15.00
N ASN A 154 -0.47 19.39 -14.41
CA ASN A 154 -1.39 19.60 -13.29
C ASN A 154 -0.73 19.44 -11.91
N GLY A 155 0.59 19.21 -11.84
CA GLY A 155 1.35 19.26 -10.60
C GLY A 155 1.38 17.95 -9.81
N ALA A 156 1.38 16.79 -10.49
CA ALA A 156 1.62 15.51 -9.86
C ALA A 156 3.02 15.47 -9.21
N ASP A 157 3.16 14.78 -8.08
CA ASP A 157 4.46 14.59 -7.40
C ASP A 157 5.28 13.45 -8.04
N ALA A 158 4.61 12.47 -8.67
CA ALA A 158 5.22 11.37 -9.40
C ALA A 158 4.21 10.75 -10.38
N ILE A 159 4.72 9.90 -11.28
CA ILE A 159 3.91 9.03 -12.13
C ILE A 159 4.20 7.56 -11.82
N VAL A 160 3.23 6.68 -12.09
CA VAL A 160 3.41 5.23 -12.03
C VAL A 160 2.92 4.59 -13.32
N SER A 161 3.63 3.59 -13.80
CA SER A 161 3.19 2.82 -14.97
C SER A 161 3.24 1.33 -14.71
N LEU A 162 2.15 0.66 -15.13
CA LEU A 162 2.10 -0.78 -15.33
C LEU A 162 2.83 -1.15 -16.63
N PRO A 163 3.34 -2.38 -16.76
CA PRO A 163 3.81 -2.87 -18.06
C PRO A 163 2.66 -2.88 -19.08
N PRO A 164 2.96 -2.77 -20.38
CA PRO A 164 1.94 -2.87 -21.42
C PRO A 164 1.23 -4.24 -21.36
N PRO A 165 -0.07 -4.30 -21.62
CA PRO A 165 -0.83 -5.55 -21.58
C PRO A 165 -0.24 -6.62 -22.53
N GLY A 166 -0.08 -7.85 -22.02
CA GLY A 166 0.40 -9.00 -22.79
C GLY A 166 1.89 -9.00 -23.15
N VAL A 167 2.65 -7.98 -22.77
CA VAL A 167 4.10 -7.92 -23.00
C VAL A 167 4.84 -8.60 -21.86
N THR A 168 5.56 -9.69 -22.16
CA THR A 168 6.38 -10.45 -21.21
C THR A 168 7.86 -10.46 -21.56
N ASP A 169 8.23 -10.06 -22.79
CA ASP A 169 9.62 -9.94 -23.23
C ASP A 169 10.32 -8.81 -22.47
N GLU A 170 11.39 -9.15 -21.75
CA GLU A 170 12.09 -8.20 -20.88
C GLU A 170 12.76 -7.06 -21.64
N LYS A 171 13.21 -7.29 -22.87
CA LYS A 171 13.76 -6.23 -23.68
C LYS A 171 12.69 -5.23 -24.10
N ALA A 172 11.53 -5.70 -24.52
CA ALA A 172 10.39 -4.82 -24.84
C ALA A 172 9.91 -4.05 -23.61
N LEU A 173 9.91 -4.68 -22.43
CA LEU A 173 9.59 -4.02 -21.16
C LEU A 173 10.61 -2.95 -20.79
N LEU A 174 11.92 -3.21 -20.99
CA LEU A 174 12.97 -2.23 -20.77
C LEU A 174 12.78 -1.04 -21.72
N ASP A 175 12.60 -1.30 -23.01
CA ASP A 175 12.38 -0.27 -24.04
C ASP A 175 11.13 0.59 -23.70
N TYR A 176 10.06 -0.04 -23.20
CA TYR A 176 8.88 0.66 -22.71
C TYR A 176 9.19 1.63 -21.57
N TYR A 177 9.82 1.16 -20.49
CA TYR A 177 10.13 2.02 -19.34
C TYR A 177 11.16 3.10 -19.67
N GLN A 178 12.07 2.84 -20.61
CA GLN A 178 12.99 3.87 -21.13
C GLN A 178 12.24 4.98 -21.88
N GLN A 179 11.18 4.65 -22.61
CA GLN A 179 10.35 5.65 -23.27
C GLN A 179 9.50 6.43 -22.24
N VAL A 180 8.82 5.74 -21.31
CA VAL A 180 8.02 6.39 -20.25
C VAL A 180 8.88 7.34 -19.43
N GLY A 181 10.10 6.95 -19.07
CA GLY A 181 11.00 7.77 -18.28
C GLY A 181 11.51 9.04 -18.95
N LYS A 182 11.30 9.16 -20.27
CA LYS A 182 11.65 10.38 -21.06
C LYS A 182 10.50 11.36 -21.22
N MET A 183 9.25 10.95 -20.88
CA MET A 183 8.06 11.76 -21.13
C MET A 183 7.95 12.96 -20.20
N THR A 184 8.46 12.84 -18.96
CA THR A 184 8.46 13.90 -17.94
C THR A 184 9.70 13.81 -17.05
N GLU A 185 9.95 14.90 -16.29
CA GLU A 185 11.00 14.92 -15.25
C GLU A 185 10.49 14.39 -13.89
N LEU A 186 9.22 13.98 -13.80
CA LEU A 186 8.65 13.45 -12.57
C LEU A 186 9.29 12.09 -12.20
N PRO A 187 9.45 11.79 -10.91
CA PRO A 187 9.81 10.46 -10.46
C PRO A 187 8.86 9.41 -11.04
N LEU A 188 9.42 8.33 -11.57
CA LEU A 188 8.67 7.20 -12.10
C LEU A 188 8.68 6.04 -11.12
N PHE A 189 7.49 5.58 -10.74
CA PHE A 189 7.28 4.30 -10.09
C PHE A 189 7.12 3.22 -11.17
N VAL A 190 8.04 2.28 -11.20
CA VAL A 190 7.92 1.07 -12.03
C VAL A 190 7.02 0.10 -11.29
N GLN A 191 5.87 -0.27 -11.84
CA GLN A 191 5.08 -1.35 -11.26
C GLN A 191 5.45 -2.66 -11.94
N THR A 192 5.95 -3.62 -11.17
CA THR A 192 6.26 -4.94 -11.70
C THR A 192 5.04 -5.84 -11.70
N GLN A 193 4.97 -6.75 -12.64
CA GLN A 193 3.93 -7.79 -12.72
C GLN A 193 4.49 -9.10 -13.28
N GLY A 194 3.76 -10.19 -13.06
CA GLY A 194 4.04 -11.48 -13.67
C GLY A 194 5.49 -11.93 -13.46
N THR A 195 6.18 -12.21 -14.55
CA THR A 195 7.54 -12.77 -14.58
C THR A 195 8.67 -11.73 -14.65
N MET A 196 8.37 -10.42 -14.51
CA MET A 196 9.42 -9.39 -14.51
C MET A 196 10.51 -9.71 -13.49
N SER A 197 11.74 -9.91 -13.96
CA SER A 197 12.87 -10.31 -13.12
C SER A 197 13.44 -9.16 -12.29
N VAL A 198 14.27 -9.49 -11.30
CA VAL A 198 15.09 -8.50 -10.58
C VAL A 198 16.13 -7.88 -11.53
N ASP A 199 16.65 -8.66 -12.48
CA ASP A 199 17.59 -8.15 -13.49
C ASP A 199 16.99 -7.01 -14.30
N LEU A 200 15.75 -7.18 -14.77
CA LEU A 200 15.04 -6.13 -15.50
C LEU A 200 14.81 -4.89 -14.62
N VAL A 201 14.38 -5.06 -13.36
CA VAL A 201 14.18 -3.93 -12.44
C VAL A 201 15.48 -3.13 -12.24
N VAL A 202 16.59 -3.84 -12.05
CA VAL A 202 17.92 -3.21 -11.88
C VAL A 202 18.38 -2.52 -13.15
N GLU A 203 18.10 -3.09 -14.33
CA GLU A 203 18.47 -2.49 -15.60
C GLU A 203 17.64 -1.23 -15.91
N ILE A 204 16.34 -1.24 -15.58
CA ILE A 204 15.50 -0.05 -15.63
C ILE A 204 16.07 1.04 -14.71
N TYR A 205 16.43 0.70 -13.46
CA TYR A 205 17.06 1.64 -12.53
C TYR A 205 18.33 2.28 -13.11
N LYS A 206 19.18 1.50 -13.76
CA LYS A 206 20.45 2.00 -14.35
C LYS A 206 20.24 2.91 -15.55
N THR A 207 19.24 2.61 -16.37
CA THR A 207 19.08 3.26 -17.68
C THR A 207 18.01 4.34 -17.71
N VAL A 208 17.09 4.34 -16.74
CA VAL A 208 15.99 5.31 -16.64
C VAL A 208 16.21 6.22 -15.43
N ARG A 209 16.67 7.44 -15.67
CA ARG A 209 17.03 8.41 -14.62
C ARG A 209 15.91 8.69 -13.61
N THR A 210 14.68 8.75 -14.08
CA THR A 210 13.49 9.04 -13.23
C THR A 210 12.96 7.82 -12.47
N ALA A 211 13.34 6.58 -12.86
CA ALA A 211 12.89 5.35 -12.23
C ALA A 211 13.69 5.05 -10.95
N ARG A 212 13.33 5.71 -9.86
CA ARG A 212 13.94 5.53 -8.53
C ARG A 212 13.01 4.84 -7.54
N HIS A 213 11.84 4.42 -7.99
CA HIS A 213 10.83 3.75 -7.17
C HIS A 213 10.30 2.53 -7.93
N VAL A 214 10.09 1.43 -7.22
CA VAL A 214 9.41 0.24 -7.75
C VAL A 214 8.28 -0.17 -6.80
N LYS A 215 7.09 -0.37 -7.37
CA LYS A 215 6.00 -1.08 -6.68
C LYS A 215 6.10 -2.53 -7.10
N ASP A 216 6.62 -3.38 -6.23
CA ASP A 216 6.95 -4.77 -6.58
C ASP A 216 5.76 -5.69 -6.30
N GLU A 217 5.22 -6.27 -7.38
CA GLU A 217 4.11 -7.21 -7.40
C GLU A 217 4.43 -8.46 -8.26
N ALA A 218 5.64 -8.56 -8.81
CA ALA A 218 6.02 -9.71 -9.63
C ALA A 218 6.10 -10.99 -8.79
N SER A 219 5.68 -12.09 -9.36
CA SER A 219 5.77 -13.44 -8.78
C SER A 219 7.14 -14.10 -9.02
N ALA A 220 7.88 -13.64 -10.01
CA ALA A 220 9.22 -14.15 -10.31
C ALA A 220 10.14 -14.03 -9.08
N GLY A 221 10.91 -15.07 -8.81
CA GLY A 221 11.84 -15.08 -7.67
C GLY A 221 11.16 -15.19 -6.29
N GLY A 222 9.89 -15.65 -6.23
CA GLY A 222 9.18 -15.91 -4.97
C GLY A 222 8.37 -14.71 -4.45
N GLY A 223 8.31 -13.61 -5.19
CA GLY A 223 7.55 -12.41 -4.82
C GLY A 223 8.39 -11.35 -4.10
N ALA A 224 7.74 -10.24 -3.77
CA ALA A 224 8.41 -9.02 -3.29
C ALA A 224 9.30 -9.23 -2.05
N LEU A 225 8.88 -10.05 -1.09
CA LEU A 225 9.65 -10.31 0.14
C LEU A 225 11.02 -10.96 -0.12
N GLN A 226 11.10 -11.84 -1.14
CA GLN A 226 12.34 -12.51 -1.52
C GLN A 226 13.23 -11.62 -2.40
N ARG A 227 12.62 -10.75 -3.20
CA ARG A 227 13.29 -9.93 -4.20
C ARG A 227 13.93 -8.67 -3.64
N ILE A 228 13.35 -8.10 -2.56
CA ILE A 228 13.75 -6.80 -2.03
C ILE A 228 15.25 -6.73 -1.68
N GLY A 229 15.78 -7.76 -1.03
CA GLY A 229 17.19 -7.78 -0.60
C GLY A 229 18.15 -7.66 -1.78
N GLU A 230 17.85 -8.33 -2.89
CA GLU A 230 18.67 -8.26 -4.10
C GLU A 230 18.53 -6.93 -4.83
N ILE A 231 17.29 -6.41 -4.96
CA ILE A 231 17.07 -5.09 -5.55
C ILE A 231 17.87 -4.04 -4.78
N ARG A 232 17.74 -3.99 -3.45
CA ARG A 232 18.44 -3.02 -2.59
C ARG A 232 19.96 -3.12 -2.74
N ARG A 233 20.49 -4.34 -2.63
CA ARG A 233 21.95 -4.57 -2.77
C ARG A 233 22.48 -4.11 -4.11
N ARG A 234 21.78 -4.42 -5.22
CA ARG A 234 22.23 -4.12 -6.59
C ARG A 234 22.03 -2.66 -7.00
N THR A 235 21.24 -1.92 -6.26
CA THR A 235 20.98 -0.49 -6.46
C THR A 235 21.53 0.40 -5.34
N ASN A 236 22.37 -0.15 -4.44
CA ASN A 236 22.93 0.55 -3.27
C ASN A 236 21.86 1.28 -2.44
N ASP A 237 20.70 0.65 -2.25
CA ASP A 237 19.53 1.23 -1.56
C ASP A 237 18.96 2.52 -2.21
N GLU A 238 19.38 2.89 -3.39
CA GLU A 238 18.85 4.07 -4.08
C GLU A 238 17.47 3.84 -4.67
N MET A 239 17.19 2.63 -5.20
CA MET A 239 15.85 2.27 -5.65
C MET A 239 14.95 1.97 -4.45
N LYS A 240 13.89 2.74 -4.31
CA LYS A 240 12.94 2.60 -3.20
C LYS A 240 11.88 1.57 -3.56
N VAL A 241 11.82 0.48 -2.77
CA VAL A 241 10.91 -0.64 -3.01
C VAL A 241 9.64 -0.44 -2.21
N PHE A 242 8.49 -0.47 -2.89
CA PHE A 242 7.15 -0.45 -2.32
C PHE A 242 6.50 -1.83 -2.51
N SER A 243 5.81 -2.29 -1.47
CA SER A 243 5.03 -3.52 -1.57
C SER A 243 3.64 -3.26 -2.13
N GLY A 244 3.24 -4.05 -3.12
CA GLY A 244 1.88 -4.11 -3.63
C GLY A 244 1.06 -5.29 -3.08
N GLN A 245 1.59 -6.05 -2.13
CA GLN A 245 1.03 -7.32 -1.61
C GLN A 245 -0.15 -7.14 -0.63
N GLY A 246 -0.81 -5.98 -0.62
CA GLY A 246 -2.02 -5.75 0.18
C GLY A 246 -1.77 -5.63 1.68
N VAL A 247 -0.59 -5.27 2.10
CA VAL A 247 -0.15 -4.98 3.50
C VAL A 247 -0.34 -6.11 4.52
N ARG A 248 -0.56 -7.34 4.11
CA ARG A 248 -0.71 -8.47 5.06
C ARG A 248 0.54 -8.77 5.85
N THR A 249 1.69 -8.50 5.27
CA THR A 249 3.03 -8.75 5.80
C THR A 249 3.76 -7.46 6.16
N MET A 250 3.02 -6.38 6.39
CA MET A 250 3.57 -5.02 6.55
C MET A 250 4.69 -4.94 7.59
N ILE A 251 4.58 -5.63 8.73
CA ILE A 251 5.65 -5.64 9.75
C ILE A 251 6.92 -6.25 9.19
N THR A 252 6.83 -7.47 8.62
CA THR A 252 7.98 -8.13 7.98
C THR A 252 8.56 -7.31 6.83
N GLU A 253 7.71 -6.66 6.05
CA GLU A 253 8.13 -5.77 4.97
C GLU A 253 8.92 -4.58 5.50
N MET A 254 8.48 -3.94 6.59
CA MET A 254 9.23 -2.85 7.24
C MET A 254 10.57 -3.35 7.81
N GLU A 255 10.63 -4.54 8.40
CA GLU A 255 11.88 -5.17 8.87
C GLU A 255 12.87 -5.41 7.71
N LEU A 256 12.38 -5.85 6.55
CA LEU A 256 13.19 -6.05 5.36
C LEU A 256 13.61 -4.74 4.67
N GLY A 257 13.08 -3.60 5.12
CA GLY A 257 13.45 -2.27 4.65
C GLY A 257 12.69 -1.81 3.42
N PHE A 258 11.45 -2.24 3.23
CA PHE A 258 10.55 -1.64 2.25
C PHE A 258 10.38 -0.15 2.54
N SER A 259 10.44 0.66 1.49
CA SER A 259 10.27 2.12 1.60
C SER A 259 8.81 2.53 1.76
N GLY A 260 7.89 1.65 1.41
CA GLY A 260 6.47 1.92 1.52
C GLY A 260 5.57 0.76 1.12
N HIS A 261 4.27 1.00 1.24
CA HIS A 261 3.22 -0.01 1.02
C HIS A 261 2.06 0.63 0.29
N CYS A 262 1.41 -0.15 -0.59
CA CYS A 262 0.31 0.30 -1.42
C CYS A 262 -1.00 -0.47 -1.09
N PRO A 263 -1.65 -0.19 0.06
CA PRO A 263 -2.96 -0.77 0.38
C PRO A 263 -4.07 -0.12 -0.46
N THR A 264 -5.31 -0.50 -0.19
CA THR A 264 -6.48 0.29 -0.58
C THR A 264 -6.70 1.44 0.40
N VAL A 265 -7.41 2.49 -0.02
CA VAL A 265 -7.55 3.74 0.73
C VAL A 265 -8.37 3.63 2.03
N ALA A 266 -9.27 2.66 2.15
CA ALA A 266 -10.30 2.62 3.18
C ALA A 266 -9.80 2.72 4.64
N LEU A 267 -8.61 2.21 4.94
CA LEU A 267 -7.94 2.26 6.25
C LEU A 267 -6.53 2.88 6.17
N ALA A 268 -6.29 3.71 5.16
CA ALA A 268 -4.95 4.23 4.87
C ALA A 268 -4.35 5.04 6.04
N ASP A 269 -5.17 5.78 6.77
CA ASP A 269 -4.77 6.55 7.95
C ASP A 269 -4.27 5.66 9.10
N VAL A 270 -4.91 4.51 9.33
CA VAL A 270 -4.51 3.57 10.39
C VAL A 270 -3.21 2.85 10.00
N TYR A 271 -3.09 2.46 8.72
CA TYR A 271 -1.84 1.90 8.20
C TYR A 271 -0.69 2.93 8.24
N ALA A 272 -0.96 4.20 7.90
CA ALA A 272 0.04 5.27 7.99
C ALA A 272 0.51 5.44 9.42
N ALA A 273 -0.41 5.42 10.39
CA ALA A 273 -0.08 5.50 11.80
C ALA A 273 0.79 4.32 12.27
N ALA A 274 0.50 3.08 11.82
CA ALA A 274 1.32 1.92 12.15
C ALA A 274 2.74 2.04 11.53
N PHE A 275 2.84 2.54 10.31
CA PHE A 275 4.12 2.82 9.65
C PHE A 275 4.96 3.85 10.43
N ASP A 276 4.33 4.95 10.83
CA ASP A 276 4.98 6.02 11.59
C ASP A 276 5.48 5.54 12.94
N LEU A 277 4.65 4.76 13.66
CA LEU A 277 5.05 4.17 14.94
C LEU A 277 6.27 3.26 14.79
N TRP A 278 6.29 2.41 13.76
CA TRP A 278 7.43 1.53 13.47
C TRP A 278 8.72 2.32 13.27
N HIS A 279 8.67 3.37 12.45
CA HIS A 279 9.84 4.19 12.13
C HIS A 279 10.19 5.22 13.22
N ALA A 280 9.38 5.31 14.27
CA ALA A 280 9.68 6.03 15.51
C ALA A 280 10.17 5.10 16.61
N ASP A 281 10.63 3.88 16.27
CA ASP A 281 11.09 2.83 17.19
C ASP A 281 10.03 2.36 18.21
N LYS A 282 8.74 2.65 17.94
CA LYS A 282 7.59 2.21 18.73
C LYS A 282 7.03 0.90 18.18
N HIS A 283 7.88 -0.10 18.07
CA HIS A 283 7.55 -1.35 17.38
C HIS A 283 6.37 -2.10 18.02
N ARG A 284 6.25 -2.07 19.35
CA ARG A 284 5.13 -2.72 20.06
C ARG A 284 3.79 -2.08 19.72
N GLU A 285 3.72 -0.75 19.76
CA GLU A 285 2.50 -0.02 19.41
C GLU A 285 2.13 -0.21 17.93
N ALA A 286 3.13 -0.24 17.04
CA ALA A 286 2.94 -0.53 15.62
C ALA A 286 2.36 -1.94 15.42
N PHE A 287 2.90 -2.95 16.13
CA PHE A 287 2.43 -4.32 16.07
C PHE A 287 1.00 -4.46 16.59
N ASP A 288 0.68 -3.85 17.73
CA ASP A 288 -0.66 -3.87 18.33
C ASP A 288 -1.69 -3.22 17.40
N MET A 289 -1.34 -2.08 16.80
CA MET A 289 -2.20 -1.41 15.82
C MET A 289 -2.42 -2.26 14.58
N PHE A 290 -1.35 -2.81 14.03
CA PHE A 290 -1.42 -3.67 12.85
C PHE A 290 -2.25 -4.94 13.13
N GLY A 291 -2.12 -5.56 14.30
CA GLY A 291 -2.93 -6.71 14.72
C GLY A 291 -4.43 -6.41 14.71
N ARG A 292 -4.82 -5.19 15.13
CA ARG A 292 -6.23 -4.74 15.10
C ARG A 292 -6.73 -4.55 13.67
N ILE A 293 -5.91 -4.02 12.78
CA ILE A 293 -6.25 -3.89 11.35
C ILE A 293 -6.50 -5.29 10.75
N LEU A 294 -5.61 -6.26 11.04
CA LEU A 294 -5.79 -7.63 10.56
C LEU A 294 -7.05 -8.27 11.12
N ALA A 295 -7.36 -8.07 12.40
CA ALA A 295 -8.60 -8.53 13.02
C ALA A 295 -9.85 -7.92 12.35
N PHE A 296 -9.84 -6.62 12.09
CA PHE A 296 -10.91 -5.96 11.34
C PHE A 296 -11.06 -6.53 9.93
N ASN A 297 -9.97 -6.68 9.20
CA ASN A 297 -9.99 -7.24 7.84
C ASN A 297 -10.51 -8.70 7.81
N SER A 298 -10.35 -9.45 8.91
CA SER A 298 -10.86 -10.83 9.01
C SER A 298 -12.38 -10.92 9.13
N LEU A 299 -13.07 -9.82 9.44
CA LEU A 299 -14.53 -9.76 9.53
C LEU A 299 -15.22 -9.81 8.16
N GLY A 300 -14.47 -9.94 7.07
CA GLY A 300 -15.06 -9.97 5.74
C GLY A 300 -15.50 -8.61 5.20
N THR A 301 -14.96 -7.52 5.74
CA THR A 301 -15.20 -6.14 5.28
C THR A 301 -14.53 -5.86 3.93
N SER A 302 -14.61 -6.76 2.99
CA SER A 302 -13.92 -6.68 1.69
C SER A 302 -14.50 -5.61 0.75
N GLY A 303 -15.63 -5.00 1.10
CA GLY A 303 -16.18 -3.86 0.38
C GLY A 303 -15.47 -2.58 0.77
N ARG A 304 -14.49 -2.14 -0.03
CA ARG A 304 -13.80 -0.85 0.16
C ARG A 304 -14.78 0.31 0.24
N GLU A 305 -15.76 0.29 -0.65
CA GLU A 305 -16.80 1.29 -0.75
C GLU A 305 -17.63 1.38 0.54
N SER A 306 -18.04 0.24 1.11
CA SER A 306 -18.82 0.22 2.38
C SER A 306 -18.05 0.86 3.53
N VAL A 307 -16.75 0.61 3.65
CA VAL A 307 -15.92 1.23 4.69
C VAL A 307 -15.80 2.74 4.45
N LEU A 308 -15.60 3.18 3.21
CA LEU A 308 -15.52 4.60 2.85
C LEU A 308 -16.86 5.32 3.05
N ILE A 309 -18.00 4.68 2.76
CA ILE A 309 -19.33 5.21 3.02
C ILE A 309 -19.56 5.36 4.54
N VAL A 310 -19.28 4.33 5.33
CA VAL A 310 -19.42 4.39 6.79
C VAL A 310 -18.54 5.45 7.42
N ARG A 311 -17.37 5.70 6.85
CA ARG A 311 -16.43 6.75 7.28
C ARG A 311 -16.77 8.15 6.74
N GLY A 312 -17.83 8.28 5.93
CA GLY A 312 -18.27 9.55 5.37
C GLY A 312 -17.37 10.10 4.25
N VAL A 313 -16.49 9.28 3.69
CA VAL A 313 -15.64 9.63 2.53
C VAL A 313 -16.45 9.54 1.25
N PHE A 314 -17.26 8.50 1.11
CA PHE A 314 -18.17 8.33 -0.02
C PHE A 314 -19.60 8.61 0.36
N LYS A 315 -20.38 9.11 -0.59
CA LYS A 315 -21.84 9.17 -0.50
C LYS A 315 -22.43 7.75 -0.57
N PRO A 316 -23.57 7.47 0.08
CA PRO A 316 -24.24 6.16 0.00
C PRO A 316 -24.66 5.75 -1.42
N THR A 317 -24.77 6.71 -2.34
CA THR A 317 -25.16 6.49 -3.74
C THR A 317 -24.01 6.08 -4.66
N VAL A 318 -22.76 6.11 -4.16
CA VAL A 318 -21.57 5.72 -4.93
C VAL A 318 -21.66 4.24 -5.32
N LYS A 319 -21.35 3.97 -6.57
CA LYS A 319 -21.28 2.61 -7.14
C LYS A 319 -19.89 2.31 -7.67
N GLY A 320 -19.53 1.02 -7.73
CA GLY A 320 -18.42 0.52 -8.52
C GLY A 320 -18.86 0.23 -9.94
N ARG A 321 -17.95 0.39 -10.90
CA ARG A 321 -18.17 -0.05 -12.29
C ARG A 321 -17.42 -1.36 -12.52
N ASN A 322 -18.13 -2.38 -13.01
CA ASN A 322 -17.50 -3.62 -13.41
C ASN A 322 -16.74 -3.41 -14.72
N ALA A 323 -15.47 -3.84 -14.76
CA ALA A 323 -14.73 -3.83 -16.00
C ALA A 323 -15.36 -4.82 -16.99
N PRO A 324 -15.65 -4.43 -18.25
CA PRO A 324 -15.82 -5.41 -19.28
C PRO A 324 -14.52 -6.22 -19.39
N PRO A 325 -14.58 -7.54 -19.67
CA PRO A 325 -13.39 -8.33 -19.89
C PRO A 325 -12.59 -7.67 -21.02
N THR A 326 -11.37 -7.27 -20.73
CA THR A 326 -10.47 -6.68 -21.73
C THR A 326 -10.06 -7.81 -22.68
N PRO A 327 -10.40 -7.77 -23.96
CA PRO A 327 -9.99 -8.80 -24.91
C PRO A 327 -8.47 -8.97 -24.88
N GLY A 328 -7.98 -10.19 -24.67
CA GLY A 328 -6.55 -10.53 -24.70
C GLY A 328 -5.78 -10.29 -23.39
N VAL A 329 -6.42 -9.87 -22.31
CA VAL A 329 -5.80 -9.80 -20.98
C VAL A 329 -6.39 -10.89 -20.11
N ASP A 330 -5.64 -11.96 -19.93
CA ASP A 330 -6.00 -13.02 -19.00
C ASP A 330 -5.48 -12.64 -17.61
N TYR A 331 -6.38 -12.22 -16.74
CA TYR A 331 -6.08 -11.94 -15.32
C TYR A 331 -6.27 -13.18 -14.44
N THR A 332 -6.43 -14.37 -15.03
CA THR A 332 -6.43 -15.61 -14.26
C THR A 332 -5.02 -15.85 -13.73
N PRO A 333 -4.84 -16.10 -12.41
CA PRO A 333 -3.54 -16.54 -11.91
C PRO A 333 -3.21 -17.87 -12.62
N GLU A 334 -2.01 -17.97 -13.20
CA GLU A 334 -1.50 -19.21 -13.78
C GLU A 334 -1.77 -20.39 -12.82
N PRO A 335 -2.31 -21.50 -13.30
CA PRO A 335 -2.48 -22.69 -12.50
C PRO A 335 -1.10 -23.25 -12.12
N GLY A 336 -0.63 -22.98 -10.93
CA GLY A 336 0.68 -23.41 -10.46
C GLY A 336 1.48 -22.37 -9.68
N ALA A 337 1.07 -21.11 -9.65
CA ALA A 337 1.61 -20.12 -8.73
C ALA A 337 1.18 -20.50 -7.32
N GLY A 338 2.08 -21.20 -6.64
CA GLY A 338 1.97 -22.01 -5.45
C GLY A 338 0.98 -21.57 -4.38
N GLY A 339 0.29 -22.54 -3.91
CA GLY A 339 -0.56 -22.67 -2.76
C GLY A 339 -0.32 -21.75 -1.58
N GLY A 340 -0.89 -20.56 -1.68
CA GLY A 340 -1.28 -19.74 -0.55
C GLY A 340 -2.80 -19.62 -0.60
N ARG A 341 -3.51 -20.53 0.03
CA ARG A 341 -4.94 -20.36 0.31
C ARG A 341 -5.12 -19.03 1.04
N GLY A 342 -5.80 -18.12 0.40
CA GLY A 342 -6.31 -16.94 1.07
C GLY A 342 -5.85 -15.62 0.49
N GLY A 343 -6.56 -15.10 -0.48
CA GLY A 343 -6.33 -13.74 -0.95
C GLY A 343 -7.19 -13.36 -2.12
N ARG A 344 -8.50 -13.63 -2.04
CA ARG A 344 -9.48 -12.86 -2.83
C ARG A 344 -9.57 -11.47 -2.23
N GLY A 345 -8.64 -10.63 -2.57
CA GLY A 345 -8.71 -9.19 -2.43
C GLY A 345 -9.21 -8.64 -3.75
N GLY A 346 -10.45 -8.20 -3.75
CA GLY A 346 -11.21 -7.51 -4.73
C GLY A 346 -10.51 -6.95 -5.96
N GLY A 347 -10.56 -7.65 -7.04
CA GLY A 347 -10.54 -7.14 -8.40
C GLY A 347 -11.70 -7.81 -9.07
N GLY A 348 -12.67 -7.01 -9.51
CA GLY A 348 -13.89 -7.51 -10.09
C GLY A 348 -13.64 -8.48 -11.24
N GLY A 349 -14.53 -9.42 -11.40
CA GLY A 349 -14.68 -10.10 -12.66
C GLY A 349 -14.83 -11.59 -12.55
N GLY A 350 -16.02 -12.07 -12.77
CA GLY A 350 -16.29 -13.31 -13.48
C GLY A 350 -16.42 -14.58 -12.68
N GLY A 351 -17.68 -14.90 -12.41
CA GLY A 351 -18.27 -16.21 -12.65
C GLY A 351 -17.60 -17.45 -12.05
N GLY A 352 -17.93 -17.75 -10.81
CA GLY A 352 -17.72 -19.04 -10.21
C GLY A 352 -18.52 -19.09 -8.93
N GLY A 353 -19.79 -19.61 -9.02
CA GLY A 353 -20.75 -19.62 -7.94
C GLY A 353 -20.34 -20.56 -6.80
N GLY A 354 -19.50 -20.06 -5.90
CA GLY A 354 -19.46 -20.50 -4.51
C GLY A 354 -20.21 -19.47 -3.68
N PRO A 355 -20.84 -19.86 -2.55
CA PRO A 355 -21.47 -18.88 -1.68
C PRO A 355 -20.45 -17.82 -1.31
N SER A 356 -20.71 -16.56 -1.74
CA SER A 356 -19.94 -15.40 -1.29
C SER A 356 -20.04 -15.39 0.21
N ALA A 357 -18.89 -15.24 0.88
CA ALA A 357 -18.89 -15.02 2.32
C ALA A 357 -19.84 -13.86 2.62
N PRO A 358 -20.68 -13.95 3.67
CA PRO A 358 -21.60 -12.88 4.00
C PRO A 358 -20.79 -11.60 4.22
N HIS A 359 -21.06 -10.57 3.41
CA HIS A 359 -20.51 -9.25 3.59
C HIS A 359 -21.18 -8.62 4.81
N LEU A 360 -20.37 -7.99 5.66
CA LEU A 360 -20.95 -7.16 6.70
C LEU A 360 -21.77 -6.03 6.04
N ASP A 361 -22.98 -5.83 6.50
CA ASP A 361 -23.75 -4.64 6.19
C ASP A 361 -23.09 -3.39 6.78
N ASP A 362 -23.58 -2.22 6.47
CA ASP A 362 -23.03 -0.95 6.98
C ASP A 362 -23.03 -0.90 8.52
N LYS A 363 -23.98 -1.57 9.17
CA LYS A 363 -24.01 -1.67 10.64
C LYS A 363 -22.84 -2.52 11.13
N GLY A 364 -22.61 -3.69 10.54
CA GLY A 364 -21.49 -4.57 10.91
C GLY A 364 -20.13 -3.91 10.67
N VAL A 365 -19.97 -3.17 9.56
CA VAL A 365 -18.78 -2.36 9.29
C VAL A 365 -18.58 -1.29 10.35
N ARG A 366 -19.62 -0.55 10.72
CA ARG A 366 -19.61 0.50 11.75
C ARG A 366 -19.26 -0.08 13.13
N ASP A 367 -19.87 -1.19 13.49
CA ASP A 367 -19.59 -1.87 14.76
C ASP A 367 -18.14 -2.37 14.81
N GLY A 368 -17.64 -2.94 13.71
CA GLY A 368 -16.26 -3.36 13.59
C GLY A 368 -15.26 -2.20 13.72
N LEU A 369 -15.50 -1.09 13.03
CA LEU A 369 -14.69 0.13 13.17
C LEU A 369 -14.69 0.64 14.60
N ASN A 370 -15.85 0.73 15.25
CA ASN A 370 -15.98 1.21 16.62
C ASN A 370 -15.30 0.28 17.63
N ASN A 371 -15.46 -1.03 17.49
CA ASN A 371 -14.93 -2.00 18.44
C ASN A 371 -13.41 -2.21 18.32
N TYR A 372 -12.87 -2.11 17.10
CA TYR A 372 -11.46 -2.48 16.86
C TYR A 372 -10.56 -1.30 16.53
N LEU A 373 -11.06 -0.28 15.82
CA LEU A 373 -10.21 0.76 15.23
C LEU A 373 -10.53 2.18 15.73
N LYS A 374 -11.63 2.43 16.42
CA LYS A 374 -12.07 3.78 16.82
C LYS A 374 -10.95 4.66 17.42
N PRO A 375 -10.08 4.17 18.33
CA PRO A 375 -9.03 5.00 18.90
C PRO A 375 -7.93 5.42 17.91
N TYR A 376 -7.88 4.80 16.74
CA TYR A 376 -6.80 4.95 15.74
C TYR A 376 -7.26 5.67 14.48
N LEU A 377 -8.56 5.88 14.29
CA LEU A 377 -9.10 6.58 13.12
C LEU A 377 -8.72 8.06 13.17
N ARG A 378 -8.16 8.59 12.08
CA ARG A 378 -7.64 9.97 12.00
C ARG A 378 -8.29 10.79 10.88
N GLY A 379 -8.87 10.13 9.85
CA GLY A 379 -9.45 10.76 8.67
C GLY A 379 -10.97 10.83 8.65
#